data_161b3411555b61e341ac0160e0b09cca
#
_entry.id   161b3411555b61e341ac0160e0b09cca
#
_cell.length_a   1.000
_cell.length_b   1.000
_cell.length_c   1.000
_cell.angle_alpha   90.00
_cell.angle_beta   90.00
_cell.angle_gamma   90.00
#
_symmetry.space_group_name_H-M   'P 1'
#
loop_
_entity.id
_entity.type
_entity.pdbx_description
1 polymer ?
#
loop_
_entity_poly.entity_id
_entity_poly.type
_entity_poly.pdbx_seq_one_letter_code
_entity_poly.pdbx_strand_id
1 'polypeptide(L)'
;KSDLSQVATAHLIRLIIIITLFPFIIVSLYPAEALELEKFDYMSQNHWELIILIIVSLVFIFFFDKFKVPAALLSGTLVASGVLQISDIASYKLPDASINFCLLILGASVGCRFANKTFKEVANNSFHGLVATILLVLLGLIAAYVATFFVDNNILSLILSFCPGGIYEVAVIAIAFDLEPDFVAFHHIIRLLFILFVVPVILRIIEKTRLKN
;
A
#
# COMPACT_ATOMS: atom_id res chain seq x y z
N LYS A 1 -16.18 1.84 -25.03
CA LYS A 1 -15.94 0.68 -24.16
C LYS A 1 -14.44 0.64 -23.92
N SER A 2 -14.00 0.98 -22.72
CA SER A 2 -12.61 0.79 -22.32
C SER A 2 -12.30 -0.70 -22.40
N ASP A 3 -11.23 -1.04 -23.13
CA ASP A 3 -10.80 -2.43 -23.23
C ASP A 3 -10.26 -2.86 -21.86
N LEU A 4 -10.98 -3.76 -21.18
CA LEU A 4 -10.62 -4.26 -19.86
C LEU A 4 -9.18 -4.80 -19.81
N SER A 5 -8.70 -5.31 -20.95
CA SER A 5 -7.32 -5.78 -21.10
C SER A 5 -6.31 -4.62 -20.99
N GLN A 6 -6.60 -3.47 -21.62
CA GLN A 6 -5.72 -2.29 -21.54
C GLN A 6 -5.62 -1.72 -20.14
N VAL A 7 -6.76 -1.62 -19.45
CA VAL A 7 -6.81 -1.15 -18.05
C VAL A 7 -6.04 -2.08 -17.12
N ALA A 8 -6.24 -3.40 -17.27
CA ALA A 8 -5.51 -4.39 -16.47
C ALA A 8 -4.00 -4.35 -16.74
N THR A 9 -3.58 -4.21 -18.01
CA THR A 9 -2.17 -4.12 -18.38
C THR A 9 -1.53 -2.84 -17.83
N ALA A 10 -2.21 -1.69 -17.94
CA ALA A 10 -1.73 -0.43 -17.38
C ALA A 10 -1.56 -0.52 -15.85
N HIS A 11 -2.50 -1.17 -15.16
CA HIS A 11 -2.40 -1.40 -13.72
C HIS A 11 -1.21 -2.29 -13.35
N LEU A 12 -0.97 -3.36 -14.09
CA LEU A 12 0.17 -4.25 -13.87
C LEU A 12 1.51 -3.54 -14.09
N ILE A 13 1.64 -2.75 -15.17
CA ILE A 13 2.84 -1.96 -15.46
C ILE A 13 3.12 -0.98 -14.32
N ARG A 14 2.09 -0.31 -13.83
CA ARG A 14 2.21 0.58 -12.68
C ARG A 14 2.75 -0.14 -11.44
N LEU A 15 2.23 -1.32 -11.13
CA LEU A 15 2.71 -2.12 -10.00
C LEU A 15 4.19 -2.49 -10.14
N ILE A 16 4.63 -2.94 -11.34
CA ILE A 16 6.04 -3.27 -11.59
C ILE A 16 6.91 -2.04 -11.36
N ILE A 17 6.54 -0.91 -11.97
CA ILE A 17 7.34 0.32 -11.85
C ILE A 17 7.49 0.71 -10.37
N ILE A 18 6.41 0.67 -9.61
CA ILE A 18 6.43 1.06 -8.21
C ILE A 18 7.29 0.10 -7.39
N ILE A 19 7.06 -1.21 -7.50
CA ILE A 19 7.78 -2.22 -6.72
C ILE A 19 9.27 -2.23 -7.05
N THR A 20 9.65 -1.91 -8.30
CA THR A 20 11.06 -1.89 -8.72
C THR A 20 11.72 -0.53 -8.44
N LEU A 21 11.02 0.56 -8.76
CA LEU A 21 11.60 1.90 -8.73
C LEU A 21 11.74 2.44 -7.31
N PHE A 22 10.74 2.23 -6.44
CA PHE A 22 10.74 2.81 -5.10
C PHE A 22 11.85 2.27 -4.20
N PRO A 23 12.09 0.95 -4.08
CA PRO A 23 13.23 0.44 -3.32
C PRO A 23 14.56 1.00 -3.84
N PHE A 24 14.72 1.11 -5.17
CA PHE A 24 15.92 1.67 -5.77
C PHE A 24 16.10 3.15 -5.42
N ILE A 25 15.04 3.96 -5.46
CA ILE A 25 15.07 5.36 -5.05
C ILE A 25 15.44 5.48 -3.57
N ILE A 26 14.79 4.69 -2.70
CA ILE A 26 15.03 4.71 -1.26
C ILE A 26 16.50 4.41 -0.96
N VAL A 27 17.04 3.33 -1.50
CA VAL A 27 18.45 2.94 -1.30
C VAL A 27 19.43 3.99 -1.88
N SER A 28 19.05 4.65 -2.99
CA SER A 28 19.90 5.69 -3.60
C SER A 28 19.91 6.99 -2.81
N LEU A 29 18.80 7.35 -2.17
CA LEU A 29 18.67 8.59 -1.40
C LEU A 29 19.13 8.42 0.05
N TYR A 30 19.01 7.21 0.60
CA TYR A 30 19.44 6.86 1.94
C TYR A 30 20.46 5.73 1.87
N PRO A 31 21.75 6.03 2.03
CA PRO A 31 22.77 4.99 2.12
C PRO A 31 22.45 4.04 3.28
N ALA A 32 22.83 2.78 3.12
CA ALA A 32 22.47 1.67 4.02
C ALA A 32 22.81 1.92 5.51
N GLU A 33 23.74 2.83 5.79
CA GLU A 33 24.12 3.26 7.14
C GLU A 33 23.05 4.11 7.84
N ALA A 34 22.17 4.78 7.08
CA ALA A 34 21.04 5.55 7.62
C ALA A 34 19.78 4.70 7.83
N LEU A 35 19.75 3.50 7.26
CA LEU A 35 18.76 2.45 7.48
C LEU A 35 19.30 1.50 8.57
N GLU A 36 19.71 2.06 9.73
CA GLU A 36 19.95 1.23 10.92
C GLU A 36 18.63 0.62 11.34
N LEU A 37 18.37 -0.58 10.80
CA LEU A 37 17.34 -1.46 11.34
C LEU A 37 17.73 -1.70 12.80
N GLU A 38 17.02 -1.10 13.73
CA GLU A 38 17.18 -1.40 15.15
C GLU A 38 17.17 -2.92 15.29
N LYS A 39 18.31 -3.46 15.74
CA LYS A 39 18.41 -4.90 16.07
C LYS A 39 17.49 -5.17 17.26
N PHE A 40 16.26 -5.51 16.94
CA PHE A 40 15.28 -5.81 17.96
C PHE A 40 15.65 -7.15 18.63
N ASP A 41 15.65 -7.17 19.95
CA ASP A 41 15.87 -8.42 20.69
C ASP A 41 14.58 -9.24 20.70
N TYR A 42 14.44 -10.14 19.72
CA TYR A 42 13.29 -11.03 19.57
C TYR A 42 13.16 -12.05 20.71
N MET A 43 14.22 -12.27 21.50
CA MET A 43 14.22 -13.26 22.57
C MET A 43 13.43 -12.82 23.82
N SER A 44 13.19 -11.52 23.99
CA SER A 44 12.45 -11.00 25.15
C SER A 44 10.94 -10.89 24.92
N GLN A 45 10.45 -11.23 23.71
CA GLN A 45 9.03 -11.04 23.40
C GLN A 45 8.14 -12.16 23.92
N ASN A 46 7.01 -11.76 24.48
CA ASN A 46 6.03 -12.69 25.03
C ASN A 46 5.12 -13.25 23.92
N HIS A 47 5.20 -14.54 23.65
CA HIS A 47 4.38 -15.20 22.62
C HIS A 47 2.87 -15.08 22.85
N TRP A 48 2.42 -14.81 24.08
CA TRP A 48 1.00 -14.55 24.37
C TRP A 48 0.49 -13.27 23.69
N GLU A 49 1.33 -12.28 23.53
CA GLU A 49 0.99 -11.03 22.82
C GLU A 49 0.68 -11.31 21.36
N LEU A 50 1.44 -12.19 20.72
CA LEU A 50 1.17 -12.61 19.33
C LEU A 50 -0.20 -13.31 19.22
N ILE A 51 -0.55 -14.18 20.18
CA ILE A 51 -1.84 -14.87 20.19
C ILE A 51 -2.98 -13.87 20.35
N ILE A 52 -2.87 -12.94 21.29
CA ILE A 52 -3.85 -11.88 21.50
C ILE A 52 -4.02 -11.04 20.22
N LEU A 53 -2.91 -10.65 19.61
CA LEU A 53 -2.89 -9.85 18.37
C LEU A 53 -3.60 -10.58 17.23
N ILE A 54 -3.35 -11.88 17.05
CA ILE A 54 -4.03 -12.70 16.04
C ILE A 54 -5.53 -12.78 16.31
N ILE A 55 -5.95 -13.10 17.54
CA ILE A 55 -7.37 -13.25 17.89
C ILE A 55 -8.13 -11.93 17.68
N VAL A 56 -7.60 -10.82 18.19
CA VAL A 56 -8.23 -9.51 18.06
C VAL A 56 -8.26 -9.09 16.59
N SER A 57 -7.19 -9.32 15.82
CA SER A 57 -7.16 -9.05 14.39
C SER A 57 -8.24 -9.82 13.64
N LEU A 58 -8.45 -11.10 13.91
CA LEU A 58 -9.50 -11.90 13.29
C LEU A 58 -10.90 -11.35 13.59
N VAL A 59 -11.14 -10.89 14.82
CA VAL A 59 -12.41 -10.26 15.20
C VAL A 59 -12.62 -8.97 14.40
N PHE A 60 -11.62 -8.11 14.31
CA PHE A 60 -11.73 -6.86 13.55
C PHE A 60 -11.89 -7.11 12.04
N ILE A 61 -11.18 -8.08 11.46
CA ILE A 61 -11.35 -8.48 10.07
C ILE A 61 -12.80 -8.92 9.81
N PHE A 62 -13.37 -9.75 10.69
CA PHE A 62 -14.77 -10.19 10.56
C PHE A 62 -15.75 -9.01 10.59
N PHE A 63 -15.56 -8.05 11.50
CA PHE A 63 -16.41 -6.85 11.56
C PHE A 63 -16.24 -5.98 10.31
N PHE A 64 -15.01 -5.74 9.86
CA PHE A 64 -14.73 -4.91 8.69
C PHE A 64 -15.26 -5.54 7.40
N ASP A 65 -15.18 -6.85 7.26
CA ASP A 65 -15.76 -7.58 6.12
C ASP A 65 -17.30 -7.48 6.13
N LYS A 66 -17.92 -7.66 7.30
CA LYS A 66 -19.38 -7.49 7.47
C LYS A 66 -19.86 -6.09 7.10
N PHE A 67 -19.10 -5.06 7.44
CA PHE A 67 -19.39 -3.67 7.08
C PHE A 67 -18.94 -3.30 5.66
N LYS A 68 -18.40 -4.25 4.89
CA LYS A 68 -17.88 -4.06 3.52
C LYS A 68 -16.83 -2.95 3.43
N VAL A 69 -15.99 -2.82 4.45
CA VAL A 69 -14.85 -1.89 4.44
C VAL A 69 -13.85 -2.38 3.40
N PRO A 70 -13.33 -1.49 2.52
CA PRO A 70 -12.32 -1.86 1.54
C PRO A 70 -11.07 -2.43 2.21
N ALA A 71 -10.47 -3.46 1.60
CA ALA A 71 -9.28 -4.13 2.14
C ALA A 71 -9.45 -4.56 3.61
N ALA A 72 -10.59 -5.17 3.96
CA ALA A 72 -10.95 -5.55 5.32
C ALA A 72 -9.84 -6.32 6.08
N LEU A 73 -9.07 -7.14 5.36
CA LEU A 73 -7.92 -7.87 5.93
C LEU A 73 -6.87 -6.89 6.45
N LEU A 74 -6.46 -5.91 5.66
CA LEU A 74 -5.43 -4.94 6.02
C LEU A 74 -5.96 -3.89 7.00
N SER A 75 -7.13 -3.31 6.73
CA SER A 75 -7.72 -2.30 7.61
C SER A 75 -8.11 -2.85 8.97
N GLY A 76 -8.64 -4.09 9.01
CA GLY A 76 -8.99 -4.76 10.25
C GLY A 76 -7.77 -5.07 11.12
N THR A 77 -6.71 -5.61 10.54
CA THR A 77 -5.46 -5.88 11.26
C THR A 77 -4.76 -4.60 11.72
N LEU A 78 -4.74 -3.55 10.89
CA LEU A 78 -4.16 -2.26 11.24
C LEU A 78 -4.85 -1.64 12.46
N VAL A 79 -6.19 -1.59 12.44
CA VAL A 79 -6.95 -1.03 13.57
C VAL A 79 -6.80 -1.91 14.81
N ALA A 80 -6.81 -3.23 14.68
CA ALA A 80 -6.61 -4.15 15.78
C ALA A 80 -5.24 -3.97 16.44
N SER A 81 -4.16 -3.94 15.64
CA SER A 81 -2.81 -3.73 16.16
C SER A 81 -2.64 -2.34 16.78
N GLY A 82 -3.18 -1.29 16.14
CA GLY A 82 -3.13 0.07 16.67
C GLY A 82 -3.84 0.20 18.03
N VAL A 83 -5.04 -0.39 18.18
CA VAL A 83 -5.77 -0.38 19.46
C VAL A 83 -5.00 -1.12 20.55
N LEU A 84 -4.43 -2.29 20.24
CA LEU A 84 -3.66 -3.07 21.20
C LEU A 84 -2.38 -2.36 21.62
N GLN A 85 -1.69 -1.71 20.68
CA GLN A 85 -0.46 -0.98 20.93
C GLN A 85 -0.70 0.30 21.74
N ILE A 86 -1.74 1.09 21.42
CA ILE A 86 -2.10 2.30 22.17
C ILE A 86 -2.56 1.93 23.60
N SER A 87 -3.15 0.74 23.77
CA SER A 87 -3.59 0.24 25.08
C SER A 87 -2.49 -0.43 25.91
N ASP A 88 -1.25 -0.50 25.39
CA ASP A 88 -0.11 -1.23 25.97
C ASP A 88 -0.41 -2.70 26.29
N ILE A 89 -1.39 -3.32 25.60
CA ILE A 89 -1.79 -4.71 25.85
C ILE A 89 -0.89 -5.67 25.08
N ALA A 90 -0.50 -5.32 23.87
CA ALA A 90 0.36 -6.15 23.02
C ALA A 90 1.12 -5.30 22.00
N SER A 91 2.44 -5.50 21.92
CA SER A 91 3.35 -4.83 20.95
C SER A 91 4.35 -5.84 20.38
N TYR A 92 3.85 -6.86 19.68
CA TYR A 92 4.70 -7.91 19.13
C TYR A 92 5.29 -7.51 17.77
N LYS A 93 6.60 -7.51 17.64
CA LYS A 93 7.31 -7.36 16.35
C LYS A 93 7.64 -8.73 15.75
N LEU A 94 7.27 -8.92 14.49
CA LEU A 94 7.57 -10.17 13.77
C LEU A 94 9.07 -10.29 13.48
N PRO A 95 9.65 -11.50 13.58
CA PRO A 95 11.03 -11.74 13.17
C PRO A 95 11.26 -11.44 11.68
N ASP A 96 12.44 -10.91 11.34
CA ASP A 96 12.80 -10.53 9.95
C ASP A 96 12.64 -11.70 8.97
N ALA A 97 12.93 -12.93 9.41
CA ALA A 97 12.72 -14.12 8.59
C ALA A 97 11.25 -14.28 8.16
N SER A 98 10.30 -13.99 9.06
CA SER A 98 8.86 -14.06 8.75
C SER A 98 8.45 -12.92 7.80
N ILE A 99 8.98 -11.72 8.00
CA ILE A 99 8.76 -10.57 7.11
C ILE A 99 9.28 -10.91 5.71
N ASN A 100 10.53 -11.39 5.60
CA ASN A 100 11.15 -11.76 4.33
C ASN A 100 10.37 -12.88 3.60
N PHE A 101 9.82 -13.84 4.35
CA PHE A 101 8.98 -14.90 3.77
C PHE A 101 7.66 -14.33 3.21
N CYS A 102 7.01 -13.41 3.93
CA CYS A 102 5.82 -12.71 3.43
C CYS A 102 6.11 -11.87 2.19
N LEU A 103 7.26 -11.18 2.16
CA LEU A 103 7.74 -10.43 1.00
C LEU A 103 7.92 -11.32 -0.23
N LEU A 104 8.51 -12.50 -0.05
CA LEU A 104 8.71 -13.48 -1.13
C LEU A 104 7.37 -13.96 -1.68
N ILE A 105 6.40 -14.31 -0.82
CA ILE A 105 5.05 -14.73 -1.25
C ILE A 105 4.36 -13.59 -2.02
N LEU A 106 4.47 -12.37 -1.54
CA LEU A 106 3.86 -11.22 -2.19
C LEU A 106 4.49 -10.96 -3.56
N GLY A 107 5.81 -11.00 -3.67
CA GLY A 107 6.52 -10.88 -4.94
C GLY A 107 6.12 -11.97 -5.93
N ALA A 108 6.04 -13.23 -5.48
CA ALA A 108 5.58 -14.34 -6.30
C ALA A 108 4.12 -14.15 -6.76
N SER A 109 3.23 -13.70 -5.87
CA SER A 109 1.82 -13.40 -6.20
C SER A 109 1.70 -12.33 -7.30
N VAL A 110 2.48 -11.26 -7.20
CA VAL A 110 2.52 -10.22 -8.24
C VAL A 110 3.08 -10.78 -9.54
N GLY A 111 4.16 -11.59 -9.49
CA GLY A 111 4.72 -12.25 -10.67
C GLY A 111 3.72 -13.16 -11.39
N CYS A 112 2.91 -13.91 -10.65
CA CYS A 112 1.89 -14.79 -11.22
C CYS A 112 0.79 -14.04 -12.01
N ARG A 113 0.57 -12.75 -11.75
CA ARG A 113 -0.40 -11.94 -12.52
C ARG A 113 0.02 -11.76 -13.98
N PHE A 114 1.30 -12.00 -14.31
CA PHE A 114 1.85 -11.93 -15.66
C PHE A 114 1.87 -13.27 -16.39
N ALA A 115 1.63 -14.40 -15.71
CA ALA A 115 1.77 -15.75 -16.28
C ALA A 115 0.94 -15.97 -17.56
N ASN A 116 -0.20 -15.27 -17.72
CA ASN A 116 -1.10 -15.41 -18.85
C ASN A 116 -1.01 -14.23 -19.84
N LYS A 117 0.04 -13.39 -19.76
CA LYS A 117 0.23 -12.26 -20.66
C LYS A 117 1.39 -12.49 -21.61
N THR A 118 1.18 -12.30 -22.90
CA THR A 118 2.24 -12.37 -23.90
C THR A 118 3.07 -11.10 -23.81
N PHE A 119 4.40 -11.22 -23.91
CA PHE A 119 5.31 -10.07 -23.89
C PHE A 119 4.91 -9.00 -24.91
N LYS A 120 4.42 -9.41 -26.09
CA LYS A 120 3.94 -8.51 -27.13
C LYS A 120 2.69 -7.71 -26.73
N GLU A 121 1.76 -8.32 -26.00
CA GLU A 121 0.56 -7.64 -25.46
C GLU A 121 0.94 -6.62 -24.39
N VAL A 122 1.88 -6.99 -23.52
CA VAL A 122 2.41 -6.08 -22.49
C VAL A 122 3.11 -4.91 -23.19
N ALA A 123 3.99 -5.15 -24.16
CA ALA A 123 4.75 -4.11 -24.86
C ALA A 123 3.84 -3.14 -25.65
N ASN A 124 2.84 -3.63 -26.36
CA ASN A 124 2.01 -2.81 -27.24
C ASN A 124 1.06 -1.88 -26.46
N ASN A 125 0.60 -2.30 -25.28
CA ASN A 125 -0.27 -1.51 -24.41
C ASN A 125 0.51 -0.72 -23.32
N SER A 126 1.84 -0.90 -23.27
CA SER A 126 2.69 -0.35 -22.22
C SER A 126 2.84 1.15 -22.27
N PHE A 127 2.88 1.73 -23.46
CA PHE A 127 3.20 3.15 -23.62
C PHE A 127 2.19 4.05 -22.89
N HIS A 128 0.89 3.83 -23.07
CA HIS A 128 -0.14 4.62 -22.40
C HIS A 128 -0.16 4.37 -20.89
N GLY A 129 0.04 3.11 -20.47
CA GLY A 129 0.16 2.77 -19.06
C GLY A 129 1.38 3.38 -18.40
N LEU A 130 2.52 3.42 -19.09
CA LEU A 130 3.77 4.04 -18.64
C LEU A 130 3.60 5.56 -18.47
N VAL A 131 3.08 6.25 -19.47
CA VAL A 131 2.83 7.70 -19.41
C VAL A 131 1.88 8.02 -18.27
N ALA A 132 0.77 7.29 -18.15
CA ALA A 132 -0.18 7.50 -17.05
C ALA A 132 0.47 7.25 -15.68
N THR A 133 1.32 6.23 -15.55
CA THR A 133 2.04 5.93 -14.31
C THR A 133 3.03 7.04 -13.96
N ILE A 134 3.81 7.51 -14.92
CA ILE A 134 4.77 8.61 -14.69
C ILE A 134 4.03 9.87 -14.21
N LEU A 135 2.92 10.24 -14.87
CA LEU A 135 2.13 11.40 -14.47
C LEU A 135 1.56 11.23 -13.05
N LEU A 136 1.05 10.06 -12.71
CA LEU A 136 0.54 9.78 -11.36
C LEU A 136 1.65 9.79 -10.30
N VAL A 137 2.83 9.27 -10.60
CA VAL A 137 3.99 9.32 -9.71
C VAL A 137 4.44 10.76 -9.50
N LEU A 138 4.54 11.57 -10.56
CA LEU A 138 4.89 12.98 -10.45
C LEU A 138 3.88 13.76 -9.60
N LEU A 139 2.58 13.54 -9.82
CA LEU A 139 1.53 14.14 -8.99
C LEU A 139 1.65 13.68 -7.52
N GLY A 140 1.95 12.42 -7.28
CA GLY A 140 2.19 11.88 -5.94
C GLY A 140 3.40 12.54 -5.26
N LEU A 141 4.51 12.72 -5.99
CA LEU A 141 5.71 13.41 -5.48
C LEU A 141 5.42 14.88 -5.14
N ILE A 142 4.67 15.59 -5.99
CA ILE A 142 4.26 16.97 -5.71
C ILE A 142 3.38 17.01 -4.46
N ALA A 143 2.40 16.10 -4.35
CA ALA A 143 1.53 16.03 -3.18
C ALA A 143 2.30 15.69 -1.90
N ALA A 144 3.25 14.77 -1.96
CA ALA A 144 4.14 14.44 -0.85
C ALA A 144 4.98 15.64 -0.42
N TYR A 145 5.56 16.36 -1.38
CA TYR A 145 6.30 17.59 -1.10
C TYR A 145 5.43 18.66 -0.45
N VAL A 146 4.21 18.87 -0.94
CA VAL A 146 3.26 19.82 -0.31
C VAL A 146 2.90 19.37 1.10
N ALA A 147 2.74 18.06 1.33
CA ALA A 147 2.41 17.52 2.64
C ALA A 147 3.50 17.78 3.70
N THR A 148 4.78 17.91 3.30
CA THR A 148 5.87 18.26 4.26
C THR A 148 5.66 19.60 4.94
N PHE A 149 4.85 20.51 4.39
CA PHE A 149 4.53 21.79 5.04
C PHE A 149 3.46 21.65 6.13
N PHE A 150 2.77 20.52 6.20
CA PHE A 150 1.64 20.32 7.11
C PHE A 150 1.88 19.21 8.13
N VAL A 151 2.81 18.29 7.85
CA VAL A 151 3.03 17.09 8.66
C VAL A 151 4.54 16.86 8.80
N ASP A 152 4.99 16.67 10.04
CA ASP A 152 6.39 16.42 10.39
C ASP A 152 6.74 14.91 10.29
N ASN A 153 6.40 14.28 9.17
CA ASN A 153 6.77 12.89 8.89
C ASN A 153 7.98 12.82 7.96
N ASN A 154 8.64 11.66 7.94
CA ASN A 154 9.74 11.42 7.01
C ASN A 154 9.25 11.62 5.56
N ILE A 155 10.03 12.35 4.74
CA ILE A 155 9.69 12.62 3.33
C ILE A 155 9.47 11.32 2.54
N LEU A 156 10.21 10.24 2.83
CA LEU A 156 10.03 8.95 2.18
C LEU A 156 8.70 8.29 2.55
N SER A 157 8.29 8.37 3.82
CA SER A 157 6.97 7.91 4.28
C SER A 157 5.85 8.67 3.57
N LEU A 158 6.00 9.99 3.40
CA LEU A 158 5.06 10.80 2.63
C LEU A 158 5.04 10.40 1.15
N ILE A 159 6.19 10.22 0.52
CA ILE A 159 6.28 9.77 -0.88
C ILE A 159 5.59 8.43 -1.06
N LEU A 160 5.81 7.45 -0.17
CA LEU A 160 5.14 6.16 -0.20
C LEU A 160 3.62 6.31 0.01
N SER A 161 3.19 7.18 0.92
CA SER A 161 1.77 7.43 1.21
C SER A 161 1.02 7.98 -0.02
N PHE A 162 1.62 8.89 -0.76
CA PHE A 162 1.03 9.47 -1.97
C PHE A 162 1.31 8.65 -3.24
N CYS A 163 2.11 7.58 -3.15
CA CYS A 163 2.42 6.72 -4.28
C CYS A 163 1.15 6.10 -4.90
N PRO A 164 1.00 6.08 -6.22
CA PRO A 164 -0.14 5.48 -6.90
C PRO A 164 -0.06 3.94 -6.95
N GLY A 165 0.40 3.29 -5.87
CA GLY A 165 0.54 1.84 -5.72
C GLY A 165 -0.69 1.13 -5.18
N GLY A 166 -0.60 -0.19 -5.09
CA GLY A 166 -1.52 -1.00 -4.30
C GLY A 166 -1.18 -0.86 -2.81
N ILE A 167 -2.20 -0.95 -1.97
CA ILE A 167 -2.04 -0.84 -0.51
C ILE A 167 -1.04 -1.85 0.03
N TYR A 168 -1.16 -3.12 -0.40
CA TYR A 168 -0.31 -4.20 0.10
C TYR A 168 1.13 -4.03 -0.32
N GLU A 169 1.36 -3.68 -1.58
CA GLU A 169 2.68 -3.53 -2.17
C GLU A 169 3.46 -2.38 -1.51
N VAL A 170 2.79 -1.25 -1.31
CA VAL A 170 3.43 -0.07 -0.73
C VAL A 170 3.63 -0.22 0.79
N ALA A 171 2.67 -0.83 1.50
CA ALA A 171 2.82 -1.13 2.92
C ALA A 171 4.02 -2.07 3.18
N VAL A 172 4.21 -3.04 2.30
CA VAL A 172 5.34 -3.97 2.38
C VAL A 172 6.69 -3.27 2.15
N ILE A 173 6.76 -2.33 1.20
CA ILE A 173 7.96 -1.49 1.02
C ILE A 173 8.20 -0.65 2.28
N ALA A 174 7.16 -0.05 2.85
CA ALA A 174 7.28 0.73 4.08
C ALA A 174 7.82 -0.12 5.25
N ILE A 175 7.34 -1.36 5.40
CA ILE A 175 7.84 -2.31 6.43
C ILE A 175 9.29 -2.69 6.15
N ALA A 176 9.64 -2.99 4.89
CA ALA A 176 11.00 -3.43 4.53
C ALA A 176 12.08 -2.37 4.79
N PHE A 177 11.70 -1.09 4.76
CA PHE A 177 12.60 0.04 4.95
C PHE A 177 12.33 0.82 6.26
N ASP A 178 11.46 0.31 7.13
CA ASP A 178 11.04 0.94 8.40
C ASP A 178 10.58 2.40 8.24
N LEU A 179 9.76 2.64 7.21
CA LEU A 179 9.26 3.96 6.82
C LEU A 179 7.82 4.17 7.30
N GLU A 180 7.61 4.20 8.61
CA GLU A 180 6.31 4.47 9.25
C GLU A 180 5.16 3.68 8.57
N PRO A 181 5.21 2.34 8.54
CA PRO A 181 4.27 1.52 7.77
C PRO A 181 2.81 1.74 8.17
N ASP A 182 2.56 2.07 9.44
CA ASP A 182 1.21 2.34 9.96
C ASP A 182 0.64 3.62 9.33
N PHE A 183 1.44 4.68 9.24
CA PHE A 183 1.04 5.93 8.61
C PHE A 183 0.78 5.75 7.11
N VAL A 184 1.68 5.05 6.41
CA VAL A 184 1.57 4.77 4.98
C VAL A 184 0.30 3.95 4.68
N ALA A 185 0.06 2.86 5.44
CA ALA A 185 -1.11 2.02 5.26
C ALA A 185 -2.41 2.78 5.58
N PHE A 186 -2.44 3.55 6.66
CA PHE A 186 -3.60 4.36 7.05
C PHE A 186 -3.97 5.38 5.99
N HIS A 187 -2.97 6.11 5.45
CA HIS A 187 -3.19 7.06 4.37
C HIS A 187 -3.79 6.40 3.12
N HIS A 188 -3.31 5.22 2.74
CA HIS A 188 -3.85 4.46 1.61
C HIS A 188 -5.30 4.00 1.86
N ILE A 189 -5.64 3.60 3.08
CA ILE A 189 -7.02 3.21 3.45
C ILE A 189 -7.95 4.43 3.35
N ILE A 190 -7.56 5.57 3.91
CA ILE A 190 -8.35 6.81 3.80
C ILE A 190 -8.55 7.19 2.33
N ARG A 191 -7.52 7.11 1.50
CA ARG A 191 -7.62 7.37 0.07
C ARG A 191 -8.63 6.44 -0.61
N LEU A 192 -8.61 5.14 -0.29
CA LEU A 192 -9.57 4.19 -0.82
C LEU A 192 -11.01 4.51 -0.39
N LEU A 193 -11.22 4.82 0.88
CA LEU A 193 -12.53 5.22 1.38
C LEU A 193 -13.02 6.49 0.67
N PHE A 194 -12.13 7.48 0.53
CA PHE A 194 -12.47 8.72 -0.18
C PHE A 194 -12.89 8.44 -1.63
N ILE A 195 -12.13 7.64 -2.36
CA ILE A 195 -12.47 7.26 -3.74
C ILE A 195 -13.81 6.50 -3.78
N LEU A 196 -14.04 5.57 -2.85
CA LEU A 196 -15.27 4.77 -2.80
C LEU A 196 -16.52 5.64 -2.61
N PHE A 197 -16.44 6.71 -1.82
CA PHE A 197 -17.57 7.59 -1.58
C PHE A 197 -17.70 8.70 -2.62
N VAL A 198 -16.59 9.30 -3.03
CA VAL A 198 -16.60 10.50 -3.91
C VAL A 198 -16.87 10.14 -5.36
N VAL A 199 -16.28 9.06 -5.89
CA VAL A 199 -16.43 8.68 -7.30
C VAL A 199 -17.90 8.40 -7.69
N PRO A 200 -18.70 7.62 -6.93
CA PRO A 200 -20.11 7.42 -7.25
C PRO A 200 -20.94 8.72 -7.24
N VAL A 201 -20.60 9.64 -6.32
CA VAL A 201 -21.28 10.94 -6.24
C VAL A 201 -20.98 11.78 -7.48
N ILE A 202 -19.71 11.87 -7.87
CA ILE A 202 -19.29 12.60 -9.09
C ILE A 202 -19.96 11.99 -10.34
N LEU A 203 -19.97 10.67 -10.47
CA LEU A 203 -20.59 9.99 -11.61
C LEU A 203 -22.07 10.30 -11.71
N ARG A 204 -22.81 10.29 -10.60
CA ARG A 204 -24.22 10.66 -10.55
C ARG A 204 -24.47 12.12 -10.97
N ILE A 205 -23.58 13.04 -10.56
CA ILE A 205 -23.69 14.45 -10.96
C ILE A 205 -23.48 14.61 -12.47
N ILE A 206 -22.46 13.96 -13.02
CA ILE A 206 -22.14 14.00 -14.46
C ILE A 206 -23.29 13.40 -15.28
N GLU A 207 -23.83 12.27 -14.86
CA GLU A 207 -24.95 11.61 -15.54
C GLU A 207 -26.21 12.50 -15.54
N LYS A 208 -26.53 13.10 -14.40
CA LYS A 208 -27.66 14.04 -14.28
C LYS A 208 -27.49 15.29 -15.17
N THR A 209 -26.25 15.74 -15.36
CA THR A 209 -25.96 16.90 -16.23
C THR A 209 -26.05 16.51 -17.71
N ARG A 210 -25.64 15.27 -18.08
CA ARG A 210 -25.77 14.76 -19.45
C ARG A 210 -27.22 14.53 -19.89
N LEU A 211 -28.11 14.18 -18.96
CA LEU A 211 -29.52 13.97 -19.25
C LEU A 211 -30.32 15.31 -19.34
N LYS A 212 -29.71 16.44 -18.98
CA LYS A 212 -30.32 17.77 -19.09
C LYS A 212 -29.94 18.54 -20.35
N ASN A 213 -28.90 18.07 -21.07
CA ASN A 213 -28.49 18.59 -22.37
C ASN A 213 -28.85 17.60 -23.49
#